data_74bf10de3a200d379ba0fd4971926d35
#
_entry.id   74bf10de3a200d379ba0fd4971926d35
#
_cell.length_a   1.000
_cell.length_b   1.000
_cell.length_c   1.000
_cell.angle_alpha   90.00
_cell.angle_beta   90.00
_cell.angle_gamma   90.00
#
_symmetry.space_group_name_H-M   'P 1'
#
loop_
_entity.id
_entity.type
_entity.pdbx_description
1 polymer ?
#
loop_
_entity_poly.entity_id
_entity_poly.type
_entity_poly.pdbx_seq_one_letter_code
_entity_poly.pdbx_strand_id
1 'polypeptide(L)'
;MPDAEVRKILNIPEDRIVIELSQVTDSVEGTPVAYDIKYILYEQAYPSVESEIRFAVFPELTLPKMAAFSYYTDVQIRAVGASEAVAKVLECRIGEPLLLVERIYIQQNGKRIGYALHYSRQPYGALKGTSGYRL
;
A
#
# COMPACT_ATOMS: atom_id res chain seq x y z
N MET A 1 11.80 1.61 10.95
CA MET A 1 11.01 2.69 11.56
C MET A 1 10.42 3.54 10.44
N PRO A 2 9.13 3.76 10.43
CA PRO A 2 8.57 4.63 9.41
C PRO A 2 9.22 6.00 9.55
N ASP A 3 9.61 6.57 8.43
CA ASP A 3 10.26 7.86 8.43
C ASP A 3 9.29 8.98 8.86
N ALA A 4 9.81 10.17 9.05
CA ALA A 4 9.03 11.32 9.48
C ALA A 4 7.88 11.64 8.49
N GLU A 5 8.04 11.30 7.22
CA GLU A 5 7.04 11.52 6.19
C GLU A 5 5.80 10.65 6.40
N VAL A 6 5.97 9.35 6.66
CA VAL A 6 4.85 8.44 6.97
C VAL A 6 4.08 8.89 8.21
N ARG A 7 4.79 9.31 9.25
CA ARG A 7 4.16 9.84 10.48
C ARG A 7 3.35 11.10 10.20
N LYS A 8 3.86 11.97 9.36
CA LYS A 8 3.16 13.18 8.92
C LYS A 8 1.90 12.84 8.11
N ILE A 9 1.99 11.89 7.20
CA ILE A 9 0.85 11.43 6.39
C ILE A 9 -0.23 10.84 7.29
N LEU A 10 0.14 10.00 8.26
CA LEU A 10 -0.77 9.40 9.22
C LEU A 10 -1.24 10.38 10.31
N ASN A 11 -0.60 11.55 10.42
CA ASN A 11 -0.89 12.55 11.45
C ASN A 11 -0.79 11.96 12.87
N ILE A 12 0.30 11.29 13.15
CA ILE A 12 0.54 10.61 14.44
C ILE A 12 1.82 11.10 15.10
N PRO A 13 1.84 11.17 16.45
CA PRO A 13 3.05 11.52 17.21
C PRO A 13 4.13 10.43 17.15
N GLU A 14 5.33 10.79 17.55
CA GLU A 14 6.50 9.91 17.46
C GLU A 14 6.42 8.65 18.35
N ASP A 15 5.67 8.73 19.43
CA ASP A 15 5.51 7.63 20.41
C ASP A 15 4.54 6.53 19.94
N ARG A 16 3.85 6.73 18.85
CA ARG A 16 2.93 5.73 18.31
C ARG A 16 3.67 4.65 17.52
N ILE A 17 3.23 3.42 17.70
CA ILE A 17 3.76 2.26 16.99
C ILE A 17 3.06 2.15 15.63
N VAL A 18 3.86 1.97 14.60
CA VAL A 18 3.39 1.70 13.25
C VAL A 18 3.99 0.37 12.80
N ILE A 19 3.15 -0.51 12.29
CA ILE A 19 3.57 -1.77 11.70
C ILE A 19 3.84 -1.53 10.22
N GLU A 20 5.05 -1.84 9.78
CA GLU A 20 5.41 -1.83 8.36
C GLU A 20 5.37 -3.25 7.81
N LEU A 21 4.67 -3.41 6.70
CA LEU A 21 4.61 -4.66 5.94
C LEU A 21 5.01 -4.37 4.51
N SER A 22 5.86 -5.21 3.94
CA SER A 22 6.24 -5.11 2.54
C SER A 22 6.20 -6.48 1.86
N GLN A 23 5.85 -6.47 0.58
CA GLN A 23 5.78 -7.68 -0.24
C GLN A 23 6.17 -7.36 -1.68
N VAL A 24 6.87 -8.30 -2.29
CA VAL A 24 7.15 -8.32 -3.73
C VAL A 24 6.28 -9.38 -4.37
N THR A 25 5.65 -9.03 -5.47
CA THR A 25 4.90 -9.97 -6.31
C THR A 25 5.70 -10.24 -7.57
N ASP A 26 5.93 -11.52 -7.85
CA ASP A 26 6.63 -11.96 -9.05
C ASP A 26 5.65 -12.42 -10.14
N SER A 27 6.08 -12.30 -11.39
CA SER A 27 5.40 -12.94 -12.52
C SER A 27 5.56 -14.46 -12.45
N VAL A 28 4.84 -15.16 -13.31
CA VAL A 28 4.95 -16.65 -13.45
C VAL A 28 6.39 -17.07 -13.75
N GLU A 29 7.16 -16.23 -14.44
CA GLU A 29 8.56 -16.48 -14.77
C GLU A 29 9.54 -16.09 -13.65
N GLY A 30 9.05 -15.58 -12.52
CA GLY A 30 9.86 -15.20 -11.38
C GLY A 30 10.48 -13.79 -11.46
N THR A 31 9.96 -12.93 -12.34
CA THR A 31 10.39 -11.53 -12.44
C THR A 31 9.58 -10.66 -11.48
N PRO A 32 10.20 -9.83 -10.63
CA PRO A 32 9.46 -8.90 -9.78
C PRO A 32 8.63 -7.92 -10.62
N VAL A 33 7.33 -7.84 -10.35
CA VAL A 33 6.40 -7.01 -11.12
C VAL A 33 5.68 -5.96 -10.29
N ALA A 34 5.55 -6.19 -8.99
CA ALA A 34 4.91 -5.25 -8.08
C ALA A 34 5.57 -5.28 -6.70
N TYR A 35 5.54 -4.12 -6.04
CA TYR A 35 6.06 -3.93 -4.68
C TYR A 35 5.03 -3.18 -3.86
N ASP A 36 4.62 -3.80 -2.77
CA ASP A 36 3.66 -3.26 -1.83
C ASP A 36 4.32 -2.92 -0.51
N ILE A 37 4.01 -1.74 0.01
CA ILE A 37 4.41 -1.31 1.35
C ILE A 37 3.17 -0.82 2.07
N LYS A 38 2.94 -1.29 3.29
CA LYS A 38 1.85 -0.82 4.14
C LYS A 38 2.36 -0.41 5.51
N TYR A 39 1.84 0.70 5.96
CA TYR A 39 2.06 1.23 7.29
C TYR A 39 0.72 1.24 8.02
N ILE A 40 0.62 0.48 9.10
CA ILE A 40 -0.62 0.32 9.84
C ILE A 40 -0.39 0.80 11.26
N LEU A 41 -1.23 1.74 11.71
CA LEU A 41 -1.20 2.22 13.08
C LEU A 41 -1.57 1.08 14.02
N TYR A 42 -0.65 0.72 14.91
CA TYR A 42 -0.92 -0.28 15.93
C TYR A 42 -1.73 0.34 17.06
N GLU A 43 -2.82 -0.28 17.40
CA GLU A 43 -3.64 0.07 18.56
C GLU A 43 -3.98 -1.19 19.35
N GLN A 44 -3.81 -1.11 20.67
CA GLN A 44 -4.19 -2.20 21.57
C GLN A 44 -5.67 -2.59 21.48
N ALA A 45 -6.51 -1.64 21.05
CA ALA A 45 -7.94 -1.88 20.86
C ALA A 45 -8.25 -2.88 19.71
N TYR A 46 -7.27 -3.12 18.81
CA TYR A 46 -7.45 -4.00 17.65
C TYR A 46 -6.33 -5.05 17.54
N PRO A 47 -6.05 -5.84 18.60
CA PRO A 47 -4.97 -6.83 18.56
C PRO A 47 -5.22 -7.95 17.53
N SER A 48 -6.47 -8.22 17.18
CA SER A 48 -6.83 -9.16 16.12
C SER A 48 -6.32 -8.76 14.74
N VAL A 49 -6.25 -7.47 14.46
CA VAL A 49 -5.71 -6.95 13.19
C VAL A 49 -4.23 -7.30 13.06
N GLU A 50 -3.45 -7.12 14.11
CA GLU A 50 -2.04 -7.49 14.12
C GLU A 50 -1.86 -8.99 13.86
N SER A 51 -2.62 -9.83 14.56
CA SER A 51 -2.57 -11.28 14.40
C SER A 51 -2.94 -11.71 12.98
N GLU A 52 -3.99 -11.13 12.41
CA GLU A 52 -4.41 -11.42 11.04
C GLU A 52 -3.36 -10.99 10.01
N ILE A 53 -2.73 -9.84 10.22
CA ILE A 53 -1.68 -9.33 9.34
C ILE A 53 -0.46 -10.24 9.33
N ARG A 54 -0.06 -10.78 10.47
CA ARG A 54 1.11 -11.68 10.58
C ARG A 54 0.94 -12.97 9.79
N PHE A 55 -0.29 -13.45 9.64
CA PHE A 55 -0.60 -14.70 8.98
C PHE A 55 -1.30 -14.54 7.63
N ALA A 56 -1.60 -13.29 7.25
CA ALA A 56 -2.28 -13.01 6.00
C ALA A 56 -1.33 -13.08 4.81
N VAL A 57 -1.84 -13.62 3.70
CA VAL A 57 -1.20 -13.46 2.40
C VAL A 57 -1.54 -12.07 1.88
N PHE A 58 -0.52 -11.28 1.73
CA PHE A 58 -0.61 -9.91 1.24
C PHE A 58 -0.75 -9.88 -0.29
N PRO A 59 -1.52 -8.96 -0.90
CA PRO A 59 -2.40 -7.97 -0.27
C PRO A 59 -3.83 -8.48 -0.01
N GLU A 60 -4.10 -9.73 -0.30
CA GLU A 60 -5.46 -10.28 -0.40
C GLU A 60 -6.27 -10.15 0.89
N LEU A 61 -5.65 -10.37 2.03
CA LEU A 61 -6.34 -10.30 3.32
C LEU A 61 -6.25 -8.91 3.97
N THR A 62 -5.18 -8.18 3.76
CA THR A 62 -5.00 -6.89 4.41
C THR A 62 -5.93 -5.81 3.84
N LEU A 63 -6.19 -5.81 2.53
CA LEU A 63 -7.10 -4.83 1.91
C LEU A 63 -8.53 -4.98 2.41
N PRO A 64 -9.17 -6.16 2.37
CA PRO A 64 -10.51 -6.34 2.90
C PRO A 64 -10.61 -6.07 4.40
N LYS A 65 -9.61 -6.48 5.18
CA LYS A 65 -9.59 -6.27 6.63
C LYS A 65 -9.42 -4.79 6.98
N MET A 66 -8.52 -4.09 6.34
CA MET A 66 -8.37 -2.64 6.53
C MET A 66 -9.65 -1.90 6.13
N ALA A 67 -10.30 -2.29 5.04
CA ALA A 67 -11.57 -1.72 4.63
C ALA A 67 -12.68 -1.93 5.66
N ALA A 68 -12.69 -3.05 6.39
CA ALA A 68 -13.65 -3.32 7.46
C ALA A 68 -13.51 -2.36 8.65
N PHE A 69 -12.31 -1.83 8.89
CA PHE A 69 -12.03 -0.88 9.98
C PHE A 69 -11.98 0.58 9.53
N SER A 70 -12.04 0.84 8.23
CA SER A 70 -12.05 2.20 7.69
C SER A 70 -13.45 2.61 7.27
N TYR A 71 -13.75 3.91 7.43
CA TYR A 71 -14.97 4.51 6.92
C TYR A 71 -14.86 4.83 5.43
N TYR A 72 -13.72 5.35 5.03
CA TYR A 72 -13.40 5.61 3.63
C TYR A 72 -11.89 5.50 3.39
N THR A 73 -11.54 5.43 2.12
CA THR A 73 -10.14 5.34 1.68
C THR A 73 -9.89 6.43 0.64
N ASP A 74 -8.92 7.28 0.91
CA ASP A 74 -8.40 8.20 -0.11
C ASP A 74 -7.43 7.45 -1.00
N VAL A 75 -7.61 7.58 -2.31
CA VAL A 75 -6.78 6.91 -3.31
C VAL A 75 -6.19 7.95 -4.25
N GLN A 76 -4.88 7.90 -4.44
CA GLN A 76 -4.18 8.69 -5.45
C GLN A 76 -3.40 7.73 -6.36
N ILE A 77 -3.55 7.94 -7.67
CA ILE A 77 -2.88 7.13 -8.68
C ILE A 77 -2.04 8.05 -9.55
N ARG A 78 -0.76 7.72 -9.69
CA ARG A 78 0.16 8.53 -10.49
C ARG A 78 1.27 7.69 -11.12
N ALA A 79 1.85 8.21 -12.19
CA ALA A 79 3.07 7.69 -12.77
C ALA A 79 4.27 8.27 -12.02
N VAL A 80 5.22 7.43 -11.67
CA VAL A 80 6.47 7.82 -11.00
C VAL A 80 7.65 7.11 -11.64
N GLY A 81 8.84 7.70 -11.51
CA GLY A 81 10.08 7.00 -11.82
C GLY A 81 10.51 6.15 -10.62
N ALA A 82 11.05 4.96 -10.87
CA ALA A 82 11.58 4.11 -9.81
C ALA A 82 12.72 4.83 -9.06
N SER A 83 12.57 5.01 -7.75
CA SER A 83 13.66 5.46 -6.89
C SER A 83 14.74 4.38 -6.79
N GLU A 84 15.91 4.72 -6.30
CA GLU A 84 16.99 3.74 -6.09
C GLU A 84 16.52 2.55 -5.22
N ALA A 85 15.81 2.82 -4.13
CA ALA A 85 15.31 1.78 -3.23
C ALA A 85 14.26 0.88 -3.90
N VAL A 86 13.30 1.45 -4.60
CA VAL A 86 12.25 0.71 -5.33
C VAL A 86 12.83 -0.06 -6.51
N ALA A 87 13.75 0.55 -7.26
CA ALA A 87 14.43 -0.09 -8.37
C ALA A 87 15.20 -1.33 -7.94
N LYS A 88 15.87 -1.28 -6.79
CA LYS A 88 16.58 -2.42 -6.22
C LYS A 88 15.63 -3.57 -5.88
N VAL A 89 14.49 -3.28 -5.29
CA VAL A 89 13.48 -4.31 -4.92
C VAL A 89 12.85 -4.93 -6.16
N LEU A 90 12.49 -4.10 -7.15
CA LEU A 90 11.85 -4.55 -8.39
C LEU A 90 12.85 -5.05 -9.45
N GLU A 91 14.14 -5.01 -9.15
CA GLU A 91 15.20 -5.39 -10.09
C GLU A 91 15.07 -4.68 -11.44
N CYS A 92 14.74 -3.39 -11.39
CA CYS A 92 14.57 -2.55 -12.56
C CYS A 92 15.55 -1.38 -12.57
N ARG A 93 15.51 -0.57 -13.61
CA ARG A 93 16.38 0.62 -13.72
C ARG A 93 15.83 1.74 -12.84
N ILE A 94 16.74 2.52 -12.24
CA ILE A 94 16.40 3.77 -11.59
C ILE A 94 15.73 4.69 -12.65
N GLY A 95 14.58 5.27 -12.28
CA GLY A 95 13.79 6.10 -13.19
C GLY A 95 12.86 5.33 -14.12
N GLU A 96 12.85 3.98 -14.08
CA GLU A 96 11.88 3.22 -14.86
C GLU A 96 10.45 3.66 -14.50
N PRO A 97 9.57 3.89 -15.50
CA PRO A 97 8.19 4.31 -15.24
C PRO A 97 7.40 3.23 -14.50
N LEU A 98 6.82 3.62 -13.37
CA LEU A 98 5.97 2.76 -12.54
C LEU A 98 4.61 3.42 -12.36
N LEU A 99 3.59 2.61 -12.19
CA LEU A 99 2.30 3.05 -11.68
C LEU A 99 2.32 2.96 -10.16
N LEU A 100 2.09 4.09 -9.48
CA LEU A 100 1.98 4.14 -8.03
C LEU A 100 0.53 4.38 -7.62
N VAL A 101 -0.01 3.48 -6.82
CA VAL A 101 -1.31 3.64 -6.17
C VAL A 101 -1.07 3.86 -4.68
N GLU A 102 -1.43 5.04 -4.20
CA GLU A 102 -1.36 5.40 -2.78
C GLU A 102 -2.75 5.34 -2.16
N ARG A 103 -2.86 4.79 -0.96
CA ARG A 103 -4.12 4.73 -0.21
C ARG A 103 -3.89 5.19 1.22
N ILE A 104 -4.83 6.00 1.71
CA ILE A 104 -4.90 6.38 3.12
C ILE A 104 -6.24 5.86 3.64
N TYR A 105 -6.20 5.02 4.68
CA TYR A 105 -7.38 4.45 5.32
C TYR A 105 -7.80 5.31 6.49
N ILE A 106 -9.06 5.76 6.49
CA ILE A 106 -9.56 6.79 7.41
C ILE A 106 -10.82 6.27 8.12
N GLN A 107 -10.84 6.38 9.43
CA GLN A 107 -12.00 6.04 10.24
C GLN A 107 -13.05 7.16 10.21
N GLN A 108 -14.25 6.84 10.69
CA GLN A 108 -15.36 7.78 10.73
C GLN A 108 -15.06 9.08 11.49
N ASN A 109 -14.21 9.01 12.50
CA ASN A 109 -13.75 10.17 13.28
C ASN A 109 -12.65 10.99 12.59
N GLY A 110 -12.28 10.65 11.36
CA GLY A 110 -11.21 11.30 10.60
C GLY A 110 -9.81 10.79 10.93
N LYS A 111 -9.67 9.82 11.82
CA LYS A 111 -8.39 9.25 12.19
C LYS A 111 -7.81 8.40 11.06
N ARG A 112 -6.56 8.66 10.70
CA ARG A 112 -5.83 7.89 9.70
C ARG A 112 -5.21 6.66 10.36
N ILE A 113 -5.61 5.48 9.91
CA ILE A 113 -5.20 4.21 10.53
C ILE A 113 -4.23 3.41 9.67
N GLY A 114 -4.07 3.78 8.42
CA GLY A 114 -3.15 3.08 7.53
C GLY A 114 -2.78 3.90 6.30
N TYR A 115 -1.62 3.60 5.76
CA TYR A 115 -1.08 4.17 4.53
C TYR A 115 -0.46 3.06 3.70
N ALA A 116 -0.83 2.95 2.43
CA ALA A 116 -0.35 1.90 1.56
C ALA A 116 0.18 2.47 0.24
N LEU A 117 1.29 1.90 -0.22
CA LEU A 117 1.93 2.18 -1.48
C LEU A 117 1.97 0.90 -2.31
N HIS A 118 1.50 0.97 -3.54
CA HIS A 118 1.58 -0.14 -4.49
C HIS A 118 2.28 0.35 -5.76
N TYR A 119 3.48 -0.14 -5.98
CA TYR A 119 4.25 0.13 -7.20
C TYR A 119 4.11 -1.04 -8.15
N SER A 120 3.79 -0.77 -9.41
CA SER A 120 3.72 -1.81 -10.43
C SER A 120 4.44 -1.43 -11.70
N ARG A 121 5.09 -2.43 -12.31
CA ARG A 121 5.82 -2.29 -13.56
C ARG A 121 4.91 -2.49 -14.77
N GLN A 122 5.24 -1.86 -15.88
CA GLN A 122 4.60 -2.15 -17.15
C GLN A 122 5.06 -3.54 -17.68
N PRO A 123 4.18 -4.30 -18.32
CA PRO A 123 2.77 -4.04 -18.63
C PRO A 123 1.79 -4.41 -17.52
N TYR A 124 2.26 -4.80 -16.34
CA TYR A 124 1.45 -5.32 -15.23
C TYR A 124 0.69 -4.23 -14.49
N GLY A 125 1.20 -3.00 -14.51
CA GLY A 125 0.56 -1.83 -13.91
C GLY A 125 -0.30 -1.09 -14.92
N ALA A 126 -1.54 -1.49 -15.11
CA ALA A 126 -2.47 -0.85 -16.02
C ALA A 126 -3.83 -0.62 -15.36
N LEU A 127 -4.40 0.55 -15.65
CA LEU A 127 -5.79 0.85 -15.34
C LEU A 127 -6.60 0.68 -16.62
N LYS A 128 -7.68 -0.10 -16.53
CA LYS A 128 -8.60 -0.32 -17.64
C LYS A 128 -10.01 0.03 -17.20
N GLY A 129 -10.74 0.68 -18.06
CA GLY A 129 -12.13 1.02 -17.82
C GLY A 129 -12.91 1.04 -19.12
N THR A 130 -14.24 0.95 -18.99
CA THR A 130 -15.17 1.11 -20.10
C THR A 130 -16.15 2.20 -19.74
N SER A 131 -16.34 3.17 -20.62
CA SER A 131 -17.35 4.20 -20.46
C SER A 131 -18.48 3.99 -21.47
N GLY A 132 -19.68 4.43 -21.14
CA GLY A 132 -20.86 4.29 -21.98
C GLY A 132 -21.82 3.22 -21.48
N TYR A 133 -22.87 2.96 -22.26
CA TYR A 133 -23.90 1.98 -21.93
C TYR A 133 -23.61 0.66 -22.64
N ARG A 134 -23.73 -0.45 -21.91
CA ARG A 134 -23.78 -1.79 -22.49
C ARG A 134 -25.24 -2.16 -22.70
N LEU A 135 -25.58 -2.40 -23.93
CA LEU A 135 -26.88 -2.93 -24.30
C LEU A 135 -26.89 -4.46 -24.17
#